data_4adced172259dcf6cbecbe124ba68f88
#
_entry.id   4adced172259dcf6cbecbe124ba68f88
#
_cell.length_a   1.000
_cell.length_b   1.000
_cell.length_c   1.000
_cell.angle_alpha   90.00
_cell.angle_beta   90.00
_cell.angle_gamma   90.00
#
_symmetry.space_group_name_H-M   'P 1'
#
loop_
_entity.id
_entity.type
_entity.pdbx_description
1 polymer ?
#
loop_
_entity_poly.entity_id
_entity_poly.type
_entity_poly.pdbx_seq_one_letter_code
_entity_poly.pdbx_strand_id
1 'polypeptide(L)'
;QRQMCIRDRVYVHWFLDGRDTPPASGKSYAEQLNEEMKKIGVGKIASVMGRYYAMDRDNNYDRVQLAYDAMTEGKGLTAACGICGIQESYDREETDEFVKPTVVVEDGKAVGLVQDKDSVIFFNFRPDRAREITRAFCDDDFKGFDRVRKDITFVCFSDYDPTIPNKEVAFHKIAITNTFGEWLAAHDMKQARIAETEKYAHVTFFFNGGVEQPNEGEDRILVNSPKDVATYDLKPEMSAPQAVSYTHLTLPTKLE
;
A
#
# COMPACT_ATOMS: atom_id res chain seq x y z
N GLN A 1 10.95 3.15 35.78
CA GLN A 1 9.56 3.66 35.80
C GLN A 1 9.03 4.04 34.41
N ARG A 2 9.88 4.41 33.43
CA ARG A 2 9.43 4.72 32.05
C ARG A 2 9.08 3.50 31.18
N GLN A 3 9.55 2.31 31.52
CA GLN A 3 9.28 1.09 30.75
C GLN A 3 7.89 0.49 30.99
N MET A 4 7.19 0.86 32.05
CA MET A 4 5.85 0.31 32.34
C MET A 4 4.74 0.92 31.50
N CYS A 5 4.88 2.16 31.02
CA CYS A 5 3.81 2.84 30.26
C CYS A 5 3.68 2.41 28.80
N ILE A 6 4.70 1.75 28.21
CA ILE A 6 4.70 1.37 26.80
C ILE A 6 3.98 0.02 26.56
N ARG A 7 3.76 -0.77 27.61
CA ARG A 7 3.17 -2.12 27.48
C ARG A 7 1.65 -2.15 27.53
N ASP A 8 1.00 -1.09 27.93
CA ASP A 8 -0.40 -1.15 28.32
C ASP A 8 -1.40 -0.86 27.20
N ARG A 9 -0.95 -0.25 26.10
CA ARG A 9 -1.85 0.15 25.00
C ARG A 9 -1.19 -0.04 23.65
N VAL A 10 -1.48 -1.15 23.01
CA VAL A 10 -1.13 -1.43 21.61
C VAL A 10 -2.43 -1.66 20.85
N TYR A 11 -2.63 -0.88 19.80
CA TYR A 11 -3.81 -0.97 18.95
C TYR A 11 -3.40 -1.34 17.53
N VAL A 12 -4.15 -2.22 16.90
CA VAL A 12 -3.93 -2.64 15.52
C VAL A 12 -5.08 -2.11 14.65
N HIS A 13 -4.76 -1.27 13.70
CA HIS A 13 -5.63 -0.89 12.60
C HIS A 13 -5.38 -1.89 11.45
N TRP A 14 -6.29 -2.81 11.26
CA TRP A 14 -6.10 -3.97 10.39
C TRP A 14 -6.54 -3.68 8.96
N PHE A 15 -5.59 -3.73 8.00
CA PHE A 15 -5.87 -3.58 6.58
C PHE A 15 -5.95 -4.95 5.93
N LEU A 16 -7.12 -5.25 5.34
CA LEU A 16 -7.42 -6.50 4.66
C LEU A 16 -7.01 -6.42 3.20
N ASP A 17 -6.52 -7.51 2.65
CA ASP A 17 -6.04 -7.59 1.27
C ASP A 17 -7.15 -8.09 0.32
N GLY A 18 -7.40 -9.38 0.26
CA GLY A 18 -8.41 -10.01 -0.59
C GLY A 18 -8.12 -9.97 -2.10
N ARG A 19 -6.94 -9.48 -2.52
CA ARG A 19 -6.52 -9.41 -3.92
C ARG A 19 -5.27 -10.25 -4.19
N ASP A 20 -4.24 -10.10 -3.38
CA ASP A 20 -3.02 -10.92 -3.43
C ASP A 20 -3.18 -12.14 -2.49
N THR A 21 -4.25 -12.20 -1.72
CA THR A 21 -4.72 -13.31 -0.87
C THR A 21 -6.16 -13.68 -1.24
N PRO A 22 -6.65 -14.88 -0.84
CA PRO A 22 -8.04 -15.26 -1.11
C PRO A 22 -9.03 -14.23 -0.55
N PRO A 23 -10.16 -13.95 -1.25
CA PRO A 23 -11.05 -12.83 -0.97
C PRO A 23 -11.75 -12.83 0.40
N ALA A 24 -11.75 -13.97 1.13
CA ALA A 24 -12.37 -14.12 2.44
C ALA A 24 -11.42 -14.78 3.45
N SER A 25 -10.12 -14.52 3.34
CA SER A 25 -9.10 -15.11 4.22
C SER A 25 -8.74 -14.23 5.41
N GLY A 26 -9.06 -12.93 5.36
CA GLY A 26 -8.67 -11.94 6.36
C GLY A 26 -9.17 -12.24 7.76
N LYS A 27 -10.36 -12.84 7.89
CA LYS A 27 -10.90 -13.27 9.19
C LYS A 27 -9.99 -14.26 9.89
N SER A 28 -9.51 -15.30 9.19
CA SER A 28 -8.64 -16.32 9.79
C SER A 28 -7.30 -15.74 10.25
N TYR A 29 -6.75 -14.78 9.52
CA TYR A 29 -5.52 -14.07 9.95
C TYR A 29 -5.79 -13.17 11.15
N ALA A 30 -6.93 -12.50 11.20
CA ALA A 30 -7.31 -11.68 12.36
C ALA A 30 -7.53 -12.54 13.63
N GLU A 31 -8.07 -13.75 13.49
CA GLU A 31 -8.19 -14.73 14.57
C GLU A 31 -6.81 -15.15 15.10
N GLN A 32 -5.86 -15.48 14.21
CA GLN A 32 -4.48 -15.81 14.57
C GLN A 32 -3.80 -14.66 15.31
N LEU A 33 -3.90 -13.43 14.78
CA LEU A 33 -3.36 -12.25 15.45
C LEU A 33 -3.97 -12.05 16.85
N ASN A 34 -5.28 -12.20 16.97
CA ASN A 34 -5.97 -12.05 18.25
C ASN A 34 -5.53 -13.10 19.27
N GLU A 35 -5.26 -14.35 18.84
CA GLU A 35 -4.69 -15.38 19.69
C GLU A 35 -3.28 -15.03 20.16
N GLU A 36 -2.41 -14.54 19.26
CA GLU A 36 -1.07 -14.11 19.65
C GLU A 36 -1.09 -12.91 20.61
N MET A 37 -1.95 -11.92 20.38
CA MET A 37 -2.14 -10.81 21.31
C MET A 37 -2.61 -11.29 22.69
N LYS A 38 -3.51 -12.29 22.76
CA LYS A 38 -3.94 -12.91 24.03
C LYS A 38 -2.79 -13.64 24.73
N LYS A 39 -1.94 -14.38 24.01
CA LYS A 39 -0.76 -15.06 24.58
C LYS A 39 0.24 -14.07 25.15
N ILE A 40 0.47 -12.96 24.47
CA ILE A 40 1.38 -11.89 24.90
C ILE A 40 0.76 -11.08 26.05
N GLY A 41 -0.56 -11.02 26.14
CA GLY A 41 -1.31 -10.26 27.14
C GLY A 41 -1.44 -8.77 26.79
N VAL A 42 -1.11 -8.35 25.56
CA VAL A 42 -1.17 -6.96 25.12
C VAL A 42 -1.67 -6.90 23.66
N GLY A 43 -2.45 -5.88 23.35
CA GLY A 43 -2.93 -5.56 22.03
C GLY A 43 -4.43 -5.78 21.84
N LYS A 44 -5.04 -4.90 21.03
CA LYS A 44 -6.42 -4.98 20.58
C LYS A 44 -6.52 -4.53 19.13
N ILE A 45 -7.39 -5.16 18.34
CA ILE A 45 -7.77 -4.64 17.03
C ILE A 45 -8.71 -3.45 17.27
N ALA A 46 -8.33 -2.28 16.77
CA ALA A 46 -9.08 -1.04 16.96
C ALA A 46 -9.95 -0.67 15.76
N SER A 47 -9.53 -1.05 14.56
CA SER A 47 -10.34 -0.92 13.34
C SER A 47 -9.96 -1.96 12.32
N VAL A 48 -10.90 -2.26 11.42
CA VAL A 48 -10.69 -3.14 10.26
C VAL A 48 -11.19 -2.45 8.99
N MET A 49 -10.48 -2.61 7.88
CA MET A 49 -10.85 -2.00 6.60
C MET A 49 -10.14 -2.69 5.43
N GLY A 50 -10.77 -2.71 4.29
CA GLY A 50 -10.19 -3.27 3.08
C GLY A 50 -9.15 -2.36 2.44
N ARG A 51 -8.26 -2.95 1.65
CA ARG A 51 -7.22 -2.24 0.91
C ARG A 51 -7.77 -1.21 -0.07
N TYR A 52 -9.00 -1.37 -0.54
CA TYR A 52 -9.70 -0.41 -1.41
C TYR A 52 -9.75 0.99 -0.80
N TYR A 53 -9.83 1.10 0.53
CA TYR A 53 -9.86 2.35 1.28
C TYR A 53 -8.48 2.75 1.80
N ALA A 54 -7.80 1.85 2.51
CA ALA A 54 -6.58 2.17 3.23
C ALA A 54 -5.30 2.10 2.38
N MET A 55 -5.37 1.51 1.19
CA MET A 55 -4.21 1.23 0.36
C MET A 55 -4.45 1.68 -1.09
N ASP A 56 -5.08 2.84 -1.29
CA ASP A 56 -5.19 3.47 -2.60
C ASP A 56 -3.81 3.91 -3.11
N ARG A 57 -3.66 4.03 -4.43
CA ARG A 57 -2.44 4.50 -5.09
C ARG A 57 -2.72 5.36 -6.33
N ASP A 58 -3.98 5.65 -6.57
CA ASP A 58 -4.48 6.31 -7.78
C ASP A 58 -5.09 7.69 -7.47
N ASN A 59 -4.74 8.25 -6.27
CA ASN A 59 -5.18 9.54 -5.74
C ASN A 59 -6.71 9.63 -5.52
N ASN A 60 -7.35 8.52 -5.17
CA ASN A 60 -8.75 8.52 -4.74
C ASN A 60 -8.83 8.90 -3.25
N TYR A 61 -8.54 10.17 -2.96
CA TYR A 61 -8.44 10.65 -1.59
C TYR A 61 -9.75 10.61 -0.80
N ASP A 62 -10.90 10.55 -1.46
CA ASP A 62 -12.19 10.25 -0.85
C ASP A 62 -12.20 8.89 -0.12
N ARG A 63 -11.55 7.87 -0.68
CA ARG A 63 -11.41 6.56 -0.06
C ARG A 63 -10.41 6.59 1.09
N VAL A 64 -9.26 7.22 0.87
CA VAL A 64 -8.19 7.37 1.88
C VAL A 64 -8.71 8.14 3.09
N GLN A 65 -9.56 9.15 2.89
CA GLN A 65 -10.20 9.91 3.95
C GLN A 65 -11.04 9.03 4.86
N LEU A 66 -11.86 8.14 4.30
CA LEU A 66 -12.68 7.22 5.10
C LEU A 66 -11.81 6.33 6.02
N ALA A 67 -10.67 5.85 5.51
CA ALA A 67 -9.73 5.07 6.30
C ALA A 67 -9.05 5.92 7.37
N TYR A 68 -8.62 7.13 7.03
CA TYR A 68 -8.00 8.08 7.96
C TYR A 68 -8.95 8.47 9.09
N ASP A 69 -10.18 8.86 8.76
CA ASP A 69 -11.21 9.28 9.72
C ASP A 69 -11.59 8.13 10.68
N ALA A 70 -11.63 6.89 10.18
CA ALA A 70 -11.88 5.73 11.05
C ALA A 70 -10.77 5.54 12.09
N MET A 71 -9.51 5.77 11.71
CA MET A 71 -8.36 5.62 12.61
C MET A 71 -8.18 6.79 13.58
N THR A 72 -8.56 8.02 13.18
CA THR A 72 -8.25 9.24 13.94
C THR A 72 -9.46 9.84 14.64
N GLU A 73 -10.65 9.68 14.10
CA GLU A 73 -11.89 10.29 14.60
C GLU A 73 -12.95 9.25 14.99
N GLY A 74 -12.72 7.98 14.69
CA GLY A 74 -13.68 6.91 14.97
C GLY A 74 -14.93 6.96 14.08
N LYS A 75 -14.83 7.61 12.92
CA LYS A 75 -15.92 7.67 11.94
C LYS A 75 -15.91 6.42 11.06
N GLY A 76 -17.07 5.81 10.87
CA GLY A 76 -17.23 4.61 10.04
C GLY A 76 -18.32 3.71 10.56
N LEU A 77 -18.37 2.48 10.07
CA LEU A 77 -19.19 1.43 10.68
C LEU A 77 -18.61 1.07 12.06
N THR A 78 -19.43 0.50 12.92
CA THR A 78 -18.98 0.08 14.25
C THR A 78 -19.21 -1.40 14.46
N ALA A 79 -18.30 -2.06 15.19
CA ALA A 79 -18.42 -3.45 15.57
C ALA A 79 -17.94 -3.68 17.01
N ALA A 80 -18.43 -4.73 17.66
CA ALA A 80 -18.01 -5.07 19.02
C ALA A 80 -16.59 -5.64 19.10
N CYS A 81 -16.07 -6.19 17.99
CA CYS A 81 -14.70 -6.68 17.88
C CYS A 81 -14.21 -6.67 16.42
N GLY A 82 -12.90 -6.70 16.19
CA GLY A 82 -12.36 -6.69 14.84
C GLY A 82 -12.81 -7.88 13.98
N ILE A 83 -12.82 -9.07 14.54
CA ILE A 83 -13.31 -10.29 13.89
C ILE A 83 -14.81 -10.19 13.59
N CYS A 84 -15.59 -9.59 14.52
CA CYS A 84 -17.01 -9.33 14.31
C CYS A 84 -17.24 -8.41 13.11
N GLY A 85 -16.48 -7.31 13.00
CA GLY A 85 -16.61 -6.36 11.90
C GLY A 85 -16.28 -6.98 10.53
N ILE A 86 -15.29 -7.88 10.48
CA ILE A 86 -14.98 -8.64 9.26
C ILE A 86 -16.15 -9.60 8.92
N GLN A 87 -16.69 -10.31 9.90
CA GLN A 87 -17.82 -11.23 9.68
C GLN A 87 -19.06 -10.48 9.19
N GLU A 88 -19.39 -9.36 9.83
CA GLU A 88 -20.52 -8.49 9.41
C GLU A 88 -20.35 -7.96 7.97
N SER A 89 -19.10 -7.74 7.52
CA SER A 89 -18.83 -7.39 6.12
C SER A 89 -19.09 -8.55 5.18
N TYR A 90 -18.65 -9.76 5.53
CA TYR A 90 -18.95 -10.96 4.74
C TYR A 90 -20.46 -11.25 4.67
N ASP A 91 -21.19 -11.01 5.76
CA ASP A 91 -22.65 -11.15 5.79
C ASP A 91 -23.36 -10.13 4.87
N ARG A 92 -22.69 -9.02 4.54
CA ARG A 92 -23.11 -8.03 3.54
C ARG A 92 -22.57 -8.30 2.13
N GLU A 93 -21.96 -9.48 1.90
CA GLU A 93 -21.32 -9.87 0.63
C GLU A 93 -20.11 -8.96 0.24
N GLU A 94 -19.52 -8.26 1.22
CA GLU A 94 -18.29 -7.49 1.03
C GLU A 94 -17.09 -8.40 1.32
N THR A 95 -16.21 -8.61 0.33
CA THR A 95 -14.97 -9.36 0.48
C THR A 95 -13.88 -8.51 1.15
N ASP A 96 -12.77 -9.13 1.56
CA ASP A 96 -11.66 -8.48 2.25
C ASP A 96 -11.21 -7.16 1.62
N GLU A 97 -11.10 -7.11 0.30
CA GLU A 97 -10.68 -5.92 -0.43
C GLU A 97 -11.60 -4.72 -0.18
N PHE A 98 -12.90 -4.96 -0.05
CA PHE A 98 -13.94 -3.93 -0.01
C PHE A 98 -14.57 -3.72 1.37
N VAL A 99 -14.04 -4.35 2.41
CA VAL A 99 -14.51 -4.12 3.79
C VAL A 99 -14.48 -2.64 4.10
N LYS A 100 -15.64 -2.06 4.37
CA LYS A 100 -15.76 -0.64 4.74
C LYS A 100 -15.06 -0.36 6.05
N PRO A 101 -14.44 0.82 6.21
CA PRO A 101 -13.81 1.20 7.47
C PRO A 101 -14.76 1.02 8.64
N THR A 102 -14.40 0.09 9.52
CA THR A 102 -15.18 -0.33 10.69
C THR A 102 -14.36 -0.15 11.95
N VAL A 103 -14.87 0.62 12.87
CA VAL A 103 -14.24 0.97 14.15
C VAL A 103 -14.73 -0.01 15.23
N VAL A 104 -13.80 -0.56 16.00
CA VAL A 104 -14.15 -1.39 17.15
C VAL A 104 -14.53 -0.48 18.32
N VAL A 105 -15.68 -0.75 18.93
CA VAL A 105 -16.22 0.03 20.04
C VAL A 105 -16.44 -0.85 21.26
N GLU A 106 -16.09 -0.31 22.45
CA GLU A 106 -16.40 -0.86 23.75
C GLU A 106 -17.17 0.22 24.54
N ASP A 107 -18.31 -0.12 25.11
CA ASP A 107 -19.18 0.82 25.84
C ASP A 107 -19.51 2.11 25.04
N GLY A 108 -19.71 1.95 23.73
CA GLY A 108 -20.03 3.07 22.83
C GLY A 108 -18.87 4.00 22.48
N LYS A 109 -17.64 3.64 22.85
CA LYS A 109 -16.43 4.42 22.55
C LYS A 109 -15.47 3.60 21.69
N ALA A 110 -14.79 4.27 20.78
CA ALA A 110 -13.73 3.64 19.99
C ALA A 110 -12.61 3.11 20.92
N VAL A 111 -12.19 1.87 20.70
CA VAL A 111 -11.20 1.17 21.52
C VAL A 111 -9.82 1.82 21.43
N GLY A 112 -9.44 2.27 20.24
CA GLY A 112 -8.15 2.94 20.03
C GLY A 112 -8.22 3.85 18.82
N LEU A 113 -7.99 5.14 19.04
CA LEU A 113 -7.84 6.15 17.99
C LEU A 113 -6.41 6.65 18.03
N VAL A 114 -5.89 7.00 16.86
CA VAL A 114 -4.58 7.68 16.75
C VAL A 114 -4.72 9.10 17.27
N GLN A 115 -3.97 9.43 18.31
CA GLN A 115 -4.00 10.72 19.01
C GLN A 115 -2.63 11.38 19.01
N ASP A 116 -2.59 12.66 19.42
CA ASP A 116 -1.33 13.36 19.60
C ASP A 116 -0.44 12.64 20.62
N LYS A 117 0.86 12.58 20.30
CA LYS A 117 1.93 11.89 21.05
C LYS A 117 1.91 10.36 20.94
N ASP A 118 1.06 9.79 20.11
CA ASP A 118 1.14 8.37 19.82
C ASP A 118 2.32 8.05 18.88
N SER A 119 2.76 6.80 18.93
CA SER A 119 3.70 6.23 17.96
C SER A 119 2.94 5.29 17.05
N VAL A 120 3.04 5.53 15.75
CA VAL A 120 2.42 4.72 14.70
C VAL A 120 3.51 3.95 13.96
N ILE A 121 3.39 2.63 13.88
CA ILE A 121 4.26 1.79 13.06
C ILE A 121 3.43 1.29 11.88
N PHE A 122 3.77 1.76 10.68
CA PHE A 122 3.11 1.32 9.47
C PHE A 122 3.86 0.12 8.89
N PHE A 123 3.29 -1.06 9.04
CA PHE A 123 3.94 -2.34 8.84
C PHE A 123 4.03 -2.80 7.37
N ASN A 124 3.50 -2.06 6.43
CA ASN A 124 3.54 -2.38 5.00
C ASN A 124 4.97 -2.22 4.46
N PHE A 125 5.53 -3.26 3.85
CA PHE A 125 6.89 -3.21 3.29
C PHE A 125 6.92 -2.67 1.84
N ARG A 126 5.82 -2.78 1.08
CA ARG A 126 5.72 -2.23 -0.28
C ARG A 126 5.33 -0.75 -0.22
N PRO A 127 6.03 0.13 -0.98
CA PRO A 127 5.81 1.57 -0.91
C PRO A 127 4.59 2.08 -1.68
N ASP A 128 4.25 1.45 -2.80
CA ASP A 128 3.29 1.98 -3.79
C ASP A 128 1.91 2.31 -3.19
N ARG A 129 1.39 1.43 -2.36
CA ARG A 129 0.08 1.59 -1.70
C ARG A 129 0.13 2.15 -0.28
N ALA A 130 1.33 2.44 0.21
CA ALA A 130 1.52 3.02 1.54
C ALA A 130 1.66 4.55 1.50
N ARG A 131 1.99 5.13 0.34
CA ARG A 131 2.32 6.55 0.21
C ARG A 131 1.19 7.49 0.59
N GLU A 132 -0.01 7.27 0.08
CA GLU A 132 -1.13 8.20 0.23
C GLU A 132 -1.59 8.33 1.68
N ILE A 133 -1.81 7.21 2.36
CA ILE A 133 -2.19 7.24 3.78
C ILE A 133 -1.05 7.78 4.66
N THR A 134 0.22 7.49 4.31
CA THR A 134 1.38 8.07 5.01
C THR A 134 1.42 9.58 4.83
N ARG A 135 1.17 10.10 3.62
CA ARG A 135 1.05 11.54 3.38
C ARG A 135 -0.08 12.16 4.20
N ALA A 136 -1.22 11.47 4.28
CA ALA A 136 -2.34 11.94 5.10
C ALA A 136 -1.96 12.08 6.59
N PHE A 137 -1.04 11.28 7.11
CA PHE A 137 -0.54 11.42 8.48
C PHE A 137 0.61 12.41 8.62
N CYS A 138 1.52 12.48 7.66
CA CYS A 138 2.83 13.09 7.82
C CYS A 138 3.00 14.46 7.15
N ASP A 139 2.37 14.71 6.00
CA ASP A 139 2.54 15.98 5.28
C ASP A 139 1.96 17.14 6.08
N ASP A 140 2.69 18.25 6.20
CA ASP A 140 2.19 19.46 6.85
C ASP A 140 1.14 20.18 5.97
N ASP A 141 1.38 20.25 4.66
CA ASP A 141 0.52 20.88 3.64
C ASP A 141 -0.18 19.81 2.78
N PHE A 142 -0.86 18.87 3.45
CA PHE A 142 -1.64 17.83 2.76
C PHE A 142 -2.91 18.42 2.15
N LYS A 143 -3.17 18.11 0.87
CA LYS A 143 -4.28 18.68 0.10
C LYS A 143 -5.30 17.66 -0.40
N GLY A 144 -5.18 16.40 0.00
CA GLY A 144 -6.10 15.36 -0.46
C GLY A 144 -7.50 15.50 0.13
N PHE A 145 -7.61 15.89 1.40
CA PHE A 145 -8.85 16.16 2.13
C PHE A 145 -8.57 17.01 3.37
N ASP A 146 -9.61 17.64 3.91
CA ASP A 146 -9.49 18.43 5.14
C ASP A 146 -9.26 17.52 6.35
N ARG A 147 -8.24 17.81 7.13
CA ARG A 147 -7.90 17.08 8.36
C ARG A 147 -7.23 17.96 9.40
N VAL A 148 -7.30 17.54 10.64
CA VAL A 148 -6.44 18.06 11.71
C VAL A 148 -5.26 17.11 11.83
N ARG A 149 -4.05 17.60 11.47
CA ARG A 149 -2.83 16.80 11.59
C ARG A 149 -2.57 16.42 13.05
N LYS A 150 -2.24 15.16 13.28
CA LYS A 150 -1.84 14.65 14.59
C LYS A 150 -0.33 14.81 14.78
N ASP A 151 0.07 15.23 15.99
CA ASP A 151 1.48 15.29 16.39
C ASP A 151 1.92 13.90 16.87
N ILE A 152 2.32 13.05 15.96
CA ILE A 152 2.67 11.64 16.19
C ILE A 152 4.10 11.34 15.74
N THR A 153 4.68 10.28 16.29
CA THR A 153 5.88 9.65 15.72
C THR A 153 5.43 8.60 14.72
N PHE A 154 5.64 8.85 13.42
CA PHE A 154 5.23 7.92 12.37
C PHE A 154 6.44 7.17 11.80
N VAL A 155 6.43 5.84 11.94
CA VAL A 155 7.49 4.96 11.48
C VAL A 155 7.01 4.14 10.29
N CYS A 156 7.57 4.39 9.12
CA CYS A 156 7.39 3.57 7.93
C CYS A 156 8.22 2.30 8.04
N PHE A 157 7.68 1.15 7.66
CA PHE A 157 8.44 -0.10 7.66
C PHE A 157 9.63 -0.05 6.67
N SER A 158 9.43 0.58 5.50
CA SER A 158 10.49 0.78 4.49
C SER A 158 10.44 2.21 3.92
N ASP A 159 11.40 2.55 3.07
CA ASP A 159 11.42 3.82 2.35
C ASP A 159 10.25 3.89 1.36
N TYR A 160 9.15 4.58 1.73
CA TYR A 160 7.98 4.72 0.85
C TYR A 160 8.16 5.82 -0.18
N ASP A 161 8.59 7.00 0.26
CA ASP A 161 8.82 8.16 -0.59
C ASP A 161 9.74 9.14 0.16
N PRO A 162 10.89 9.53 -0.40
CA PRO A 162 11.81 10.46 0.26
C PRO A 162 11.23 11.85 0.49
N THR A 163 10.21 12.25 -0.28
CA THR A 163 9.60 13.58 -0.21
C THR A 163 8.58 13.73 0.92
N ILE A 164 8.16 12.65 1.57
CA ILE A 164 7.24 12.70 2.71
C ILE A 164 8.00 13.21 3.94
N PRO A 165 7.60 14.32 4.55
CA PRO A 165 8.22 14.83 5.78
C PRO A 165 7.75 14.06 7.03
N ASN A 166 8.28 14.41 8.20
CA ASN A 166 7.78 14.00 9.51
C ASN A 166 7.58 12.49 9.70
N LYS A 167 8.42 11.67 9.05
CA LYS A 167 8.43 10.22 9.19
C LYS A 167 9.80 9.71 9.56
N GLU A 168 9.83 8.58 10.21
CA GLU A 168 11.02 7.74 10.39
C GLU A 168 10.91 6.49 9.52
N VAL A 169 12.02 5.80 9.30
CA VAL A 169 12.07 4.57 8.49
C VAL A 169 12.76 3.49 9.31
N ALA A 170 12.07 2.35 9.50
CA ALA A 170 12.62 1.24 10.26
C ALA A 170 13.71 0.47 9.49
N PHE A 171 13.47 0.23 8.20
CA PHE A 171 14.38 -0.51 7.32
C PHE A 171 14.61 0.24 6.03
N HIS A 172 15.77 0.85 5.91
CA HIS A 172 16.18 1.51 4.66
C HIS A 172 16.44 0.48 3.56
N LYS A 173 16.10 0.84 2.34
CA LYS A 173 16.41 0.02 1.17
C LYS A 173 17.91 -0.07 0.99
N ILE A 174 18.41 -1.28 0.85
CA ILE A 174 19.77 -1.52 0.39
C ILE A 174 19.78 -1.21 -1.11
N ALA A 175 20.66 -0.30 -1.54
CA ALA A 175 20.86 -0.03 -2.95
C ALA A 175 21.33 -1.30 -3.67
N ILE A 176 20.54 -1.75 -4.65
CA ILE A 176 20.94 -2.86 -5.51
C ILE A 176 21.86 -2.26 -6.58
N THR A 177 23.08 -2.73 -6.62
CA THR A 177 24.09 -2.33 -7.61
C THR A 177 24.38 -3.47 -8.58
N ASN A 178 24.98 -3.16 -9.71
CA ASN A 178 25.30 -4.13 -10.76
C ASN A 178 24.04 -4.84 -11.29
N THR A 179 22.99 -4.05 -11.50
CA THR A 179 21.76 -4.52 -12.16
C THR A 179 22.05 -4.89 -13.61
N PHE A 180 21.17 -5.67 -14.24
CA PHE A 180 21.33 -6.03 -15.65
C PHE A 180 21.38 -4.78 -16.55
N GLY A 181 20.60 -3.74 -16.24
CA GLY A 181 20.64 -2.47 -16.97
C GLY A 181 21.98 -1.75 -16.87
N GLU A 182 22.55 -1.68 -15.66
CA GLU A 182 23.90 -1.13 -15.44
C GLU A 182 25.00 -1.94 -16.12
N TRP A 183 24.87 -3.25 -16.10
CA TRP A 183 25.82 -4.13 -16.80
C TRP A 183 25.80 -3.90 -18.30
N LEU A 184 24.63 -3.79 -18.93
CA LEU A 184 24.49 -3.48 -20.36
C LEU A 184 25.10 -2.10 -20.70
N ALA A 185 24.81 -1.08 -19.88
CA ALA A 185 25.38 0.25 -20.04
C ALA A 185 26.92 0.24 -19.96
N ALA A 186 27.48 -0.48 -18.99
CA ALA A 186 28.94 -0.62 -18.83
C ALA A 186 29.64 -1.34 -20.00
N HIS A 187 28.87 -1.99 -20.89
CA HIS A 187 29.37 -2.66 -22.08
C HIS A 187 28.93 -1.97 -23.38
N ASP A 188 28.51 -0.70 -23.31
CA ASP A 188 28.05 0.10 -24.44
C ASP A 188 26.87 -0.54 -25.23
N MET A 189 26.08 -1.38 -24.56
CA MET A 189 24.95 -2.07 -25.16
C MET A 189 23.66 -1.25 -25.00
N LYS A 190 22.85 -1.22 -26.07
CA LYS A 190 21.52 -0.58 -26.03
C LYS A 190 20.46 -1.55 -25.53
N GLN A 191 19.47 -1.02 -24.85
CA GLN A 191 18.35 -1.77 -24.32
C GLN A 191 17.04 -1.00 -24.46
N ALA A 192 15.93 -1.70 -24.68
CA ALA A 192 14.60 -1.12 -24.70
C ALA A 192 13.72 -1.73 -23.61
N ARG A 193 12.98 -0.88 -22.89
CA ARG A 193 12.01 -1.24 -21.87
C ARG A 193 10.62 -0.91 -22.40
N ILE A 194 9.84 -1.92 -22.71
CA ILE A 194 8.51 -1.75 -23.30
C ILE A 194 7.50 -2.42 -22.41
N ALA A 195 6.51 -1.68 -21.96
CA ALA A 195 5.40 -2.22 -21.21
C ALA A 195 4.17 -1.29 -21.26
N GLU A 196 3.03 -1.88 -20.96
CA GLU A 196 1.83 -1.11 -20.72
C GLU A 196 1.82 -0.49 -19.30
N THR A 197 0.94 0.49 -19.06
CA THR A 197 0.91 1.32 -17.85
C THR A 197 0.98 0.49 -16.57
N GLU A 198 0.21 -0.61 -16.46
CA GLU A 198 0.16 -1.46 -15.27
C GLU A 198 1.49 -2.15 -14.93
N LYS A 199 2.33 -2.37 -15.94
CA LYS A 199 3.62 -3.08 -15.80
C LYS A 199 4.84 -2.20 -16.06
N TYR A 200 4.65 -0.94 -16.43
CA TYR A 200 5.75 -0.05 -16.78
C TYR A 200 6.77 0.12 -15.66
N ALA A 201 6.31 0.39 -14.44
CA ALA A 201 7.20 0.50 -13.29
C ALA A 201 7.97 -0.81 -13.01
N HIS A 202 7.40 -1.97 -13.34
CA HIS A 202 8.06 -3.26 -13.13
C HIS A 202 9.27 -3.45 -14.04
N VAL A 203 9.16 -3.04 -15.30
CA VAL A 203 10.26 -3.17 -16.28
C VAL A 203 11.22 -1.97 -16.27
N THR A 204 10.91 -0.90 -15.57
CA THR A 204 11.76 0.30 -15.43
C THR A 204 12.30 0.40 -14.00
N PHE A 205 11.58 1.08 -13.12
CA PHE A 205 11.97 1.37 -11.75
C PHE A 205 12.41 0.12 -10.96
N PHE A 206 11.53 -0.89 -10.89
CA PHE A 206 11.84 -2.10 -10.11
C PHE A 206 12.96 -2.94 -10.73
N PHE A 207 12.99 -3.03 -12.04
CA PHE A 207 14.03 -3.77 -12.75
C PHE A 207 15.41 -3.09 -12.64
N ASN A 208 15.44 -1.77 -12.47
CA ASN A 208 16.64 -0.98 -12.21
C ASN A 208 16.96 -0.86 -10.72
N GLY A 209 16.51 -1.81 -9.90
CA GLY A 209 16.84 -1.83 -8.47
C GLY A 209 16.21 -0.72 -7.65
N GLY A 210 15.13 -0.09 -8.14
CA GLY A 210 14.44 1.03 -7.48
C GLY A 210 15.01 2.41 -7.85
N VAL A 211 15.75 2.49 -8.96
CA VAL A 211 16.26 3.74 -9.53
C VAL A 211 15.36 4.18 -10.68
N GLU A 212 14.82 5.41 -10.59
CA GLU A 212 13.93 5.96 -11.62
C GLU A 212 14.67 6.40 -12.87
N GLN A 213 15.91 6.88 -12.69
CA GLN A 213 16.75 7.36 -13.80
C GLN A 213 17.07 6.19 -14.77
N PRO A 214 16.84 6.35 -16.09
CA PRO A 214 17.27 5.37 -17.08
C PRO A 214 18.80 5.18 -17.06
N ASN A 215 19.25 3.96 -17.32
CA ASN A 215 20.66 3.70 -17.56
C ASN A 215 21.09 4.28 -18.93
N GLU A 216 22.39 4.45 -19.13
CA GLU A 216 22.90 4.86 -20.43
C GLU A 216 22.53 3.80 -21.50
N GLY A 217 22.03 4.27 -22.65
CA GLY A 217 21.55 3.39 -23.72
C GLY A 217 20.21 2.69 -23.43
N GLU A 218 19.47 3.12 -22.38
CA GLU A 218 18.14 2.60 -22.04
C GLU A 218 17.04 3.48 -22.63
N ASP A 219 16.32 2.94 -23.63
CA ASP A 219 15.10 3.53 -24.16
C ASP A 219 13.86 2.98 -23.45
N ARG A 220 12.88 3.86 -23.15
CA ARG A 220 11.64 3.50 -22.47
C ARG A 220 10.42 3.81 -23.34
N ILE A 221 9.58 2.82 -23.55
CA ILE A 221 8.37 2.91 -24.35
C ILE A 221 7.17 2.50 -23.50
N LEU A 222 6.29 3.46 -23.23
CA LEU A 222 5.04 3.24 -22.50
C LEU A 222 3.90 3.01 -23.48
N VAL A 223 3.17 1.91 -23.33
CA VAL A 223 1.91 1.64 -23.99
C VAL A 223 0.78 1.80 -22.99
N ASN A 224 -0.27 2.54 -23.33
CA ASN A 224 -1.39 2.73 -22.41
C ASN A 224 -2.16 1.42 -22.22
N SER A 225 -2.40 1.04 -20.95
CA SER A 225 -3.31 -0.05 -20.63
C SER A 225 -4.74 0.29 -21.04
N PRO A 226 -5.59 -0.71 -21.38
CA PRO A 226 -6.98 -0.48 -21.73
C PRO A 226 -7.73 0.22 -20.58
N LYS A 227 -8.57 1.20 -20.95
CA LYS A 227 -9.45 1.92 -20.01
C LYS A 227 -10.94 1.65 -20.31
N ASP A 228 -11.21 0.80 -21.28
CA ASP A 228 -12.53 0.44 -21.78
C ASP A 228 -13.17 -0.73 -21.01
N VAL A 229 -12.46 -1.32 -20.07
CA VAL A 229 -12.93 -2.41 -19.21
C VAL A 229 -12.71 -2.08 -17.74
N ALA A 230 -13.60 -2.55 -16.88
CA ALA A 230 -13.50 -2.34 -15.44
C ALA A 230 -12.39 -3.20 -14.78
N THR A 231 -12.21 -4.41 -15.31
CA THR A 231 -11.21 -5.38 -14.85
C THR A 231 -10.61 -6.11 -16.05
N TYR A 232 -9.35 -6.52 -15.95
CA TYR A 232 -8.60 -7.07 -17.11
C TYR A 232 -8.91 -8.54 -17.42
N ASP A 233 -9.67 -9.23 -16.58
CA ASP A 233 -10.25 -10.53 -16.92
C ASP A 233 -11.26 -10.43 -18.08
N LEU A 234 -11.86 -9.26 -18.28
CA LEU A 234 -12.74 -8.97 -19.42
C LEU A 234 -11.97 -8.67 -20.72
N LYS A 235 -10.67 -8.42 -20.62
CA LYS A 235 -9.76 -8.16 -21.75
C LYS A 235 -8.35 -8.68 -21.44
N PRO A 236 -8.19 -10.01 -21.37
CA PRO A 236 -6.95 -10.63 -20.87
C PRO A 236 -5.72 -10.36 -21.76
N GLU A 237 -5.90 -10.07 -23.05
CA GLU A 237 -4.84 -9.66 -23.95
C GLU A 237 -4.30 -8.24 -23.63
N MET A 238 -5.08 -7.42 -22.93
CA MET A 238 -4.75 -6.04 -22.55
C MET A 238 -4.21 -5.23 -23.75
N SER A 239 -3.01 -4.63 -23.64
CA SER A 239 -2.34 -3.90 -24.72
C SER A 239 -1.12 -4.65 -25.27
N ALA A 240 -1.04 -5.96 -25.04
CA ALA A 240 0.08 -6.77 -25.51
C ALA A 240 0.31 -6.70 -27.04
N PRO A 241 -0.72 -6.71 -27.92
CA PRO A 241 -0.50 -6.59 -29.37
C PRO A 241 0.22 -5.30 -29.75
N GLN A 242 -0.10 -4.17 -29.10
CA GLN A 242 0.56 -2.88 -29.33
C GLN A 242 2.01 -2.90 -28.81
N ALA A 243 2.24 -3.43 -27.62
CA ALA A 243 3.57 -3.54 -27.04
C ALA A 243 4.49 -4.43 -27.89
N VAL A 244 3.99 -5.55 -28.39
CA VAL A 244 4.73 -6.47 -29.26
C VAL A 244 5.06 -5.82 -30.62
N SER A 245 4.17 -5.00 -31.18
CA SER A 245 4.44 -4.33 -32.46
C SER A 245 5.64 -3.40 -32.39
N TYR A 246 5.86 -2.69 -31.26
CA TYR A 246 7.07 -1.89 -31.05
C TYR A 246 8.35 -2.74 -31.05
N THR A 247 8.31 -3.93 -30.49
CA THR A 247 9.46 -4.85 -30.47
C THR A 247 9.86 -5.26 -31.89
N HIS A 248 8.89 -5.46 -32.78
CA HIS A 248 9.15 -5.83 -34.17
C HIS A 248 9.63 -4.66 -35.04
N LEU A 249 9.22 -3.43 -34.73
CA LEU A 249 9.59 -2.23 -35.49
C LEU A 249 11.00 -1.71 -35.15
N THR A 250 11.53 -2.04 -33.99
CA THR A 250 12.82 -1.53 -33.50
C THR A 250 13.98 -2.51 -33.65
N LEU A 251 13.72 -3.77 -33.97
CA LEU A 251 14.79 -4.70 -34.36
C LEU A 251 15.30 -4.33 -35.75
N PRO A 252 16.58 -3.97 -35.91
CA PRO A 252 17.13 -3.76 -37.25
C PRO A 252 17.07 -5.08 -37.99
N THR A 253 16.25 -5.12 -39.01
CA THR A 253 16.20 -6.21 -39.99
C THR A 253 17.45 -6.20 -40.89
N LYS A 254 18.61 -6.27 -40.28
CA LYS A 254 19.85 -6.58 -40.97
C LYS A 254 20.51 -7.76 -40.27
N LEU A 255 20.06 -8.93 -40.63
CA LEU A 255 20.90 -10.09 -40.73
C LEU A 255 21.61 -9.98 -42.10
N GLU A 256 22.74 -9.36 -42.09
CA GLU A 256 23.74 -9.66 -43.12
C GLU A 256 24.72 -10.67 -42.54
#